data_7f859850a14bb9cea8b9e5216b3a895c
#
_entry.id   7f859850a14bb9cea8b9e5216b3a895c
#
_cell.length_a   1.000
_cell.length_b   1.000
_cell.length_c   1.000
_cell.angle_alpha   90.00
_cell.angle_beta   90.00
_cell.angle_gamma   90.00
#
_symmetry.space_group_name_H-M   'P 1'
#
loop_
_entity.id
_entity.type
_entity.pdbx_description
1 polymer ?
#
loop_
_entity_poly.entity_id
_entity_poly.type
_entity_poly.pdbx_seq_one_letter_code
_entity_poly.pdbx_strand_id
1 'polypeptide(L)'
;AILPNTTENNAGKIGERIRSSIQNTYFKGQENQPDKNITISIGVSSYPKKAISKHQLINTADDALYRAKSFNRNRVELYRSVLDDLSENMDINKDTVKPLKAFISMMNIKDRYTYGHTERVVIYAKYFGEYLDLTKAEKIRLQVAAYLHDIGKLEIPDDVLNKKEKLTESDRQMFINHPQAGVDLIKD
;
A
#
# COMPACT_ATOMS: atom_id res chain seq x y z
N ALA A 1 15.21 10.52 2.61
CA ALA A 1 16.32 10.43 3.58
C ALA A 1 16.56 8.97 3.97
N ILE A 2 17.79 8.61 4.29
CA ILE A 2 18.17 7.29 4.82
C ILE A 2 18.74 7.56 6.22
N LEU A 3 18.26 6.79 7.19
CA LEU A 3 18.66 6.89 8.60
C LEU A 3 19.31 5.57 9.04
N PRO A 4 20.64 5.40 8.89
CA PRO A 4 21.32 4.19 9.32
C PRO A 4 21.16 3.93 10.82
N ASN A 5 21.12 2.66 11.24
CA ASN A 5 21.06 2.22 12.62
C ASN A 5 19.93 2.89 13.45
N THR A 6 18.82 3.24 12.80
CA THR A 6 17.71 3.95 13.41
C THR A 6 16.46 3.04 13.42
N THR A 7 15.85 2.90 14.59
CA THR A 7 14.58 2.16 14.71
C THR A 7 13.43 2.92 14.02
N GLU A 8 12.40 2.19 13.59
CA GLU A 8 11.22 2.76 12.95
C GLU A 8 10.57 3.88 13.77
N ASN A 9 10.42 3.66 15.09
CA ASN A 9 9.87 4.68 16.00
C ASN A 9 10.75 5.95 16.07
N ASN A 10 12.06 5.78 16.10
CA ASN A 10 12.98 6.92 16.12
C ASN A 10 12.98 7.65 14.77
N ALA A 11 12.89 6.92 13.66
CA ALA A 11 12.73 7.51 12.33
C ALA A 11 11.42 8.32 12.24
N GLY A 12 10.32 7.81 12.80
CA GLY A 12 9.06 8.54 12.92
C GLY A 12 9.20 9.84 13.72
N LYS A 13 9.89 9.80 14.88
CA LYS A 13 10.16 11.01 15.70
C LYS A 13 11.02 12.03 14.93
N ILE A 14 12.02 11.57 14.18
CA ILE A 14 12.84 12.44 13.32
C ILE A 14 11.96 13.07 12.23
N GLY A 15 11.11 12.27 11.59
CA GLY A 15 10.14 12.73 10.59
C GLY A 15 9.23 13.82 11.16
N GLU A 16 8.68 13.61 12.36
CA GLU A 16 7.80 14.60 13.02
C GLU A 16 8.53 15.90 13.36
N ARG A 17 9.79 15.80 13.80
CA ARG A 17 10.61 16.99 14.03
C ARG A 17 10.85 17.79 12.75
N ILE A 18 11.14 17.11 11.64
CA ILE A 18 11.30 17.76 10.32
C ILE A 18 9.99 18.40 9.89
N ARG A 19 8.88 17.66 9.95
CA ARG A 19 7.55 18.15 9.61
C ARG A 19 7.19 19.41 10.39
N SER A 20 7.33 19.37 11.70
CA SER A 20 7.04 20.48 12.60
C SER A 20 7.96 21.68 12.34
N SER A 21 9.25 21.42 12.07
CA SER A 21 10.20 22.50 11.72
C SER A 21 9.78 23.24 10.44
N ILE A 22 9.39 22.49 9.38
CA ILE A 22 8.90 23.07 8.13
C ILE A 22 7.62 23.87 8.39
N GLN A 23 6.64 23.29 9.09
CA GLN A 23 5.36 23.94 9.38
C GLN A 23 5.54 25.26 10.16
N ASN A 24 6.53 25.33 11.06
CA ASN A 24 6.78 26.50 11.91
C ASN A 24 7.78 27.50 11.30
N THR A 25 8.32 27.23 10.12
CA THR A 25 9.25 28.12 9.43
C THR A 25 8.49 28.96 8.40
N TYR A 26 8.73 30.27 8.41
CA TYR A 26 8.17 31.15 7.39
C TYR A 26 8.91 30.97 6.06
N PHE A 27 8.15 30.75 4.99
CA PHE A 27 8.64 30.69 3.62
C PHE A 27 8.02 31.83 2.82
N LYS A 28 8.87 32.63 2.15
CA LYS A 28 8.41 33.74 1.32
C LYS A 28 7.44 33.23 0.25
N GLY A 29 6.26 33.82 0.18
CA GLY A 29 5.21 33.44 -0.77
C GLY A 29 4.23 32.39 -0.20
N GLN A 30 4.42 31.93 1.04
CA GLN A 30 3.49 30.97 1.67
C GLN A 30 2.06 31.50 1.81
N GLU A 31 1.92 32.84 1.87
CA GLU A 31 0.63 33.52 1.93
C GLU A 31 -0.26 33.26 0.72
N ASN A 32 0.32 32.80 -0.40
CA ASN A 32 -0.39 32.40 -1.62
C ASN A 32 -0.87 30.93 -1.59
N GLN A 33 -0.49 30.15 -0.57
CA GLN A 33 -0.97 28.78 -0.39
C GLN A 33 -2.37 28.78 0.27
N PRO A 34 -3.21 27.75 0.02
CA PRO A 34 -4.56 27.65 0.59
C PRO A 34 -4.60 27.86 2.10
N ASP A 35 -3.68 27.23 2.84
CA ASP A 35 -3.58 27.31 4.30
C ASP A 35 -2.62 28.41 4.77
N LYS A 36 -2.14 29.29 3.86
CA LYS A 36 -1.16 30.34 4.14
C LYS A 36 0.10 29.82 4.84
N ASN A 37 0.41 28.57 4.63
CA ASN A 37 1.52 27.88 5.24
C ASN A 37 2.07 26.77 4.33
N ILE A 38 3.35 26.44 4.44
CA ILE A 38 3.95 25.29 3.77
C ILE A 38 4.04 24.14 4.75
N THR A 39 3.52 23.00 4.33
CA THR A 39 3.54 21.76 5.12
C THR A 39 4.09 20.60 4.30
N ILE A 40 4.57 19.57 4.96
CA ILE A 40 5.03 18.34 4.31
C ILE A 40 4.37 17.12 4.90
N SER A 41 4.20 16.09 4.07
CA SER A 41 3.83 14.74 4.49
C SER A 41 5.04 13.84 4.38
N ILE A 42 5.21 12.91 5.30
CA ILE A 42 6.37 12.01 5.35
C ILE A 42 5.88 10.57 5.53
N GLY A 43 6.35 9.66 4.66
CA GLY A 43 6.22 8.22 4.84
C GLY A 43 7.52 7.63 5.36
N VAL A 44 7.42 6.70 6.30
CA VAL A 44 8.56 6.03 6.94
C VAL A 44 8.42 4.53 6.81
N SER A 45 9.49 3.87 6.39
CA SER A 45 9.60 2.41 6.38
C SER A 45 10.94 1.97 6.95
N SER A 46 11.10 0.68 7.26
CA SER A 46 12.28 0.14 7.92
C SER A 46 12.73 -1.18 7.30
N TYR A 47 14.06 -1.36 7.23
CA TYR A 47 14.71 -2.60 6.85
C TYR A 47 15.39 -3.22 8.09
N PRO A 48 15.37 -4.53 8.29
CA PRO A 48 14.67 -5.57 7.49
C PRO A 48 13.21 -5.79 7.91
N LYS A 49 12.69 -5.06 8.89
CA LYS A 49 11.41 -5.34 9.56
C LYS A 49 10.19 -5.19 8.64
N LYS A 50 10.18 -4.19 7.78
CA LYS A 50 9.05 -3.86 6.88
C LYS A 50 9.36 -4.10 5.41
N ALA A 51 10.63 -4.26 5.07
CA ALA A 51 11.11 -4.49 3.72
C ALA A 51 12.36 -5.38 3.76
N ILE A 52 12.51 -6.26 2.79
CA ILE A 52 13.65 -7.18 2.66
C ILE A 52 14.56 -6.85 1.47
N SER A 53 14.21 -5.83 0.69
CA SER A 53 15.00 -5.36 -0.44
C SER A 53 14.95 -3.83 -0.54
N LYS A 54 15.90 -3.25 -1.31
CA LYS A 54 15.93 -1.81 -1.60
C LYS A 54 14.63 -1.33 -2.24
N HIS A 55 14.14 -2.05 -3.24
CA HIS A 55 12.91 -1.68 -3.94
C HIS A 55 11.71 -1.70 -2.99
N GLN A 56 11.59 -2.77 -2.20
CA GLN A 56 10.52 -2.87 -1.23
C GLN A 56 10.59 -1.77 -0.16
N LEU A 57 11.79 -1.40 0.29
CA LEU A 57 11.95 -0.31 1.27
C LEU A 57 11.46 1.03 0.72
N ILE A 58 11.77 1.34 -0.54
CA ILE A 58 11.30 2.57 -1.19
C ILE A 58 9.78 2.52 -1.36
N ASN A 59 9.25 1.42 -1.86
CA ASN A 59 7.82 1.28 -2.13
C ASN A 59 6.98 1.36 -0.84
N THR A 60 7.40 0.66 0.22
CA THR A 60 6.70 0.74 1.52
C THR A 60 6.76 2.14 2.14
N ALA A 61 7.84 2.88 1.95
CA ALA A 61 7.91 4.28 2.38
C ALA A 61 6.98 5.17 1.53
N ASP A 62 6.85 4.91 0.23
CA ASP A 62 5.94 5.64 -0.67
C ASP A 62 4.46 5.33 -0.33
N ASP A 63 4.12 4.09 -0.02
CA ASP A 63 2.78 3.71 0.44
C ASP A 63 2.41 4.44 1.74
N ALA A 64 3.35 4.53 2.70
CA ALA A 64 3.15 5.31 3.92
C ALA A 64 2.98 6.81 3.61
N LEU A 65 3.76 7.36 2.67
CA LEU A 65 3.61 8.74 2.22
C LEU A 65 2.26 8.97 1.55
N TYR A 66 1.81 8.02 0.73
CA TYR A 66 0.50 8.09 0.11
C TYR A 66 -0.62 8.14 1.17
N ARG A 67 -0.54 7.29 2.21
CA ARG A 67 -1.46 7.35 3.36
C ARG A 67 -1.42 8.71 4.05
N ALA A 68 -0.22 9.25 4.32
CA ALA A 68 -0.09 10.56 4.93
C ALA A 68 -0.79 11.66 4.12
N LYS A 69 -0.71 11.59 2.78
CA LYS A 69 -1.39 12.53 1.87
C LYS A 69 -2.91 12.32 1.84
N SER A 70 -3.39 11.07 1.93
CA SER A 70 -4.82 10.73 1.92
C SER A 70 -5.52 11.09 3.24
N PHE A 71 -4.79 11.07 4.36
CA PHE A 71 -5.30 11.46 5.69
C PHE A 71 -5.02 12.94 6.03
N ASN A 72 -5.47 13.88 5.19
CA ASN A 72 -5.39 15.34 5.39
C ASN A 72 -3.96 15.92 5.34
N ARG A 73 -2.96 15.22 4.83
CA ARG A 73 -1.56 15.71 4.71
C ARG A 73 -0.94 16.14 6.04
N ASN A 74 0.15 16.89 5.98
CA ASN A 74 0.84 17.50 7.14
C ASN A 74 1.05 16.53 8.31
N ARG A 75 1.55 15.33 8.02
CA ARG A 75 1.74 14.28 9.03
C ARG A 75 2.85 13.31 8.64
N VAL A 76 3.30 12.53 9.61
CA VAL A 76 4.21 11.40 9.43
C VAL A 76 3.42 10.12 9.58
N GLU A 77 3.54 9.22 8.61
CA GLU A 77 2.98 7.87 8.66
C GLU A 77 4.09 6.84 8.63
N LEU A 78 4.04 5.91 9.56
CA LEU A 78 4.87 4.70 9.53
C LEU A 78 4.18 3.66 8.65
N TYR A 79 4.96 2.95 7.82
CA TYR A 79 4.39 1.90 6.99
C TYR A 79 3.73 0.82 7.84
N ARG A 80 2.48 0.57 7.54
CA ARG A 80 1.69 -0.57 8.02
C ARG A 80 1.05 -1.21 6.80
N SER A 81 1.19 -2.52 6.69
CA SER A 81 0.44 -3.25 5.66
C SER A 81 -1.06 -3.11 5.92
N VAL A 82 -1.83 -2.99 4.85
CA VAL A 82 -3.30 -3.01 4.94
C VAL A 82 -3.80 -4.27 5.67
N LEU A 83 -3.12 -5.40 5.50
CA LEU A 83 -3.45 -6.62 6.25
C LEU A 83 -3.20 -6.51 7.75
N ASP A 84 -2.21 -5.70 8.19
CA ASP A 84 -2.04 -5.42 9.62
C ASP A 84 -3.24 -4.63 10.14
N ASP A 85 -3.67 -3.62 9.39
CA ASP A 85 -4.86 -2.81 9.73
C ASP A 85 -6.14 -3.65 9.71
N LEU A 86 -6.31 -4.53 8.71
CA LEU A 86 -7.45 -5.44 8.61
C LEU A 86 -7.47 -6.44 9.79
N SER A 87 -6.34 -7.00 10.16
CA SER A 87 -6.25 -7.97 11.27
C SER A 87 -6.52 -7.35 12.64
N GLU A 88 -6.10 -6.09 12.84
CA GLU A 88 -6.33 -5.38 14.11
C GLU A 88 -7.80 -4.92 14.27
N ASN A 89 -8.47 -4.57 13.16
CA ASN A 89 -9.81 -3.99 13.19
C ASN A 89 -10.96 -5.00 13.04
N MET A 90 -10.66 -6.25 12.70
CA MET A 90 -11.67 -7.18 12.21
C MET A 90 -11.87 -8.46 13.02
N ASP A 91 -11.17 -8.66 14.13
CA ASP A 91 -11.17 -9.97 14.83
C ASP A 91 -10.88 -11.17 13.89
N ILE A 92 -10.19 -10.92 12.76
CA ILE A 92 -9.78 -12.00 11.88
C ILE A 92 -8.69 -12.78 12.59
N ASN A 93 -8.88 -14.08 12.67
CA ASN A 93 -7.87 -14.98 13.25
C ASN A 93 -6.51 -14.71 12.57
N LYS A 94 -5.50 -14.39 13.36
CA LYS A 94 -4.13 -14.12 12.88
C LYS A 94 -3.57 -15.25 12.02
N ASP A 95 -4.06 -16.47 12.21
CA ASP A 95 -3.64 -17.63 11.42
C ASP A 95 -4.22 -17.62 9.99
N THR A 96 -5.37 -16.96 9.76
CA THR A 96 -5.92 -16.74 8.43
C THR A 96 -5.18 -15.61 7.68
N VAL A 97 -4.68 -14.61 8.41
CA VAL A 97 -3.98 -13.46 7.81
C VAL A 97 -2.57 -13.83 7.32
N LYS A 98 -1.89 -14.76 7.99
CA LYS A 98 -0.52 -15.18 7.60
C LYS A 98 -0.43 -15.75 6.17
N PRO A 99 -1.28 -16.71 5.75
CA PRO A 99 -1.29 -17.20 4.38
C PRO A 99 -1.55 -16.07 3.36
N LEU A 100 -2.52 -15.18 3.63
CA LEU A 100 -2.81 -14.05 2.76
C LEU A 100 -1.60 -13.13 2.57
N LYS A 101 -0.86 -12.84 3.65
CA LYS A 101 0.40 -12.08 3.56
C LYS A 101 1.44 -12.79 2.70
N ALA A 102 1.57 -14.11 2.83
CA ALA A 102 2.52 -14.88 2.04
C ALA A 102 2.16 -14.83 0.54
N PHE A 103 0.88 -15.04 0.19
CA PHE A 103 0.42 -14.97 -1.20
C PHE A 103 0.67 -13.59 -1.83
N ILE A 104 0.33 -12.52 -1.13
CA ILE A 104 0.57 -11.16 -1.63
C ILE A 104 2.06 -10.85 -1.72
N SER A 105 2.87 -11.33 -0.78
CA SER A 105 4.32 -11.18 -0.87
C SER A 105 4.89 -11.88 -2.10
N MET A 106 4.39 -13.07 -2.43
CA MET A 106 4.75 -13.79 -3.66
C MET A 106 4.31 -13.01 -4.91
N MET A 107 3.08 -12.49 -4.92
CA MET A 107 2.59 -11.69 -6.02
C MET A 107 3.42 -10.41 -6.22
N ASN A 108 3.76 -9.72 -5.15
CA ASN A 108 4.60 -8.51 -5.20
C ASN A 108 6.03 -8.78 -5.67
N ILE A 109 6.56 -9.98 -5.46
CA ILE A 109 7.87 -10.40 -6.00
C ILE A 109 7.73 -10.65 -7.51
N LYS A 110 6.65 -11.28 -7.93
CA LYS A 110 6.39 -11.68 -9.31
C LYS A 110 6.00 -10.50 -10.19
N ASP A 111 5.06 -9.67 -9.75
CA ASP A 111 4.58 -8.47 -10.46
C ASP A 111 5.23 -7.19 -9.91
N ARG A 112 6.27 -6.73 -10.60
CA ARG A 112 7.03 -5.53 -10.22
C ARG A 112 6.25 -4.23 -10.38
N TYR A 113 5.19 -4.23 -11.20
CA TYR A 113 4.37 -3.05 -11.49
C TYR A 113 3.20 -2.89 -10.54
N THR A 114 2.73 -3.97 -9.92
CA THR A 114 1.57 -3.98 -9.02
C THR A 114 1.92 -3.64 -7.57
N TYR A 115 3.22 -3.55 -7.24
CA TYR A 115 3.62 -3.16 -5.88
C TYR A 115 3.06 -1.77 -5.53
N GLY A 116 2.38 -1.66 -4.40
CA GLY A 116 1.68 -0.45 -3.95
C GLY A 116 0.32 -0.19 -4.63
N HIS A 117 0.01 -0.83 -5.77
CA HIS A 117 -1.31 -0.73 -6.38
C HIS A 117 -2.38 -1.34 -5.48
N THR A 118 -2.17 -2.56 -5.01
CA THR A 118 -3.10 -3.29 -4.14
C THR A 118 -3.40 -2.52 -2.85
N GLU A 119 -2.38 -1.97 -2.20
CA GLU A 119 -2.55 -1.14 -1.00
C GLU A 119 -3.43 0.09 -1.28
N ARG A 120 -3.23 0.78 -2.42
CA ARG A 120 -4.05 1.93 -2.82
C ARG A 120 -5.49 1.53 -3.13
N VAL A 121 -5.69 0.42 -3.85
CA VAL A 121 -7.03 -0.09 -4.19
C VAL A 121 -7.82 -0.39 -2.91
N VAL A 122 -7.19 -1.00 -1.90
CA VAL A 122 -7.86 -1.26 -0.61
C VAL A 122 -8.17 0.03 0.15
N ILE A 123 -7.29 1.03 0.11
CA ILE A 123 -7.57 2.34 0.70
C ILE A 123 -8.78 2.99 0.00
N TYR A 124 -8.86 2.95 -1.32
CA TYR A 124 -10.03 3.43 -2.06
C TYR A 124 -11.29 2.64 -1.74
N ALA A 125 -11.20 1.31 -1.67
CA ALA A 125 -12.32 0.44 -1.28
C ALA A 125 -12.84 0.79 0.12
N LYS A 126 -11.96 1.10 1.07
CA LYS A 126 -12.35 1.58 2.40
C LYS A 126 -13.16 2.86 2.33
N TYR A 127 -12.63 3.91 1.68
CA TYR A 127 -13.36 5.18 1.55
C TYR A 127 -14.66 5.04 0.77
N PHE A 128 -14.66 4.22 -0.28
CA PHE A 128 -15.86 3.95 -1.05
C PHE A 128 -16.94 3.26 -0.22
N GLY A 129 -16.54 2.27 0.60
CA GLY A 129 -17.44 1.62 1.54
C GLY A 129 -17.97 2.56 2.63
N GLU A 130 -17.16 3.54 3.06
CA GLU A 130 -17.61 4.60 3.98
C GLU A 130 -18.61 5.54 3.30
N TYR A 131 -18.34 5.97 2.08
CA TYR A 131 -19.21 6.85 1.28
C TYR A 131 -20.57 6.21 0.97
N LEU A 132 -20.60 4.91 0.71
CA LEU A 132 -21.84 4.14 0.44
C LEU A 132 -22.56 3.72 1.73
N ASP A 133 -22.07 4.10 2.90
CA ASP A 133 -22.58 3.72 4.21
C ASP A 133 -22.80 2.20 4.37
N LEU A 134 -21.87 1.42 3.81
CA LEU A 134 -21.89 -0.04 3.92
C LEU A 134 -21.79 -0.48 5.39
N THR A 135 -22.39 -1.60 5.71
CA THR A 135 -22.22 -2.24 7.02
C THR A 135 -20.77 -2.63 7.27
N LYS A 136 -20.39 -2.83 8.54
CA LYS A 136 -19.04 -3.27 8.90
C LYS A 136 -18.62 -4.54 8.14
N ALA A 137 -19.53 -5.51 8.02
CA ALA A 137 -19.25 -6.76 7.33
C ALA A 137 -19.03 -6.57 5.82
N GLU A 138 -19.80 -5.69 5.17
CA GLU A 138 -19.64 -5.36 3.75
C GLU A 138 -18.34 -4.60 3.48
N LYS A 139 -17.99 -3.62 4.34
CA LYS A 139 -16.70 -2.91 4.27
C LYS A 139 -15.52 -3.87 4.35
N ILE A 140 -15.60 -4.86 5.21
CA ILE A 140 -14.60 -5.92 5.35
C ILE A 140 -14.47 -6.72 4.05
N ARG A 141 -15.60 -7.25 3.55
CA ARG A 141 -15.62 -8.04 2.31
C ARG A 141 -15.07 -7.25 1.13
N LEU A 142 -15.46 -5.98 1.00
CA LEU A 142 -14.98 -5.09 -0.07
C LEU A 142 -13.45 -4.90 0.01
N GLN A 143 -12.90 -4.69 1.20
CA GLN A 143 -11.45 -4.50 1.38
C GLN A 143 -10.68 -5.80 1.13
N VAL A 144 -11.19 -6.95 1.59
CA VAL A 144 -10.58 -8.26 1.33
C VAL A 144 -10.63 -8.58 -0.17
N ALA A 145 -11.76 -8.36 -0.84
CA ALA A 145 -11.89 -8.54 -2.27
C ALA A 145 -10.92 -7.62 -3.05
N ALA A 146 -10.84 -6.33 -2.64
CA ALA A 146 -9.88 -5.39 -3.20
C ALA A 146 -8.42 -5.83 -2.98
N TYR A 147 -8.12 -6.50 -1.88
CA TYR A 147 -6.79 -7.02 -1.59
C TYR A 147 -6.42 -8.23 -2.45
N LEU A 148 -7.39 -9.06 -2.78
CA LEU A 148 -7.21 -10.32 -3.51
C LEU A 148 -7.50 -10.21 -5.02
N HIS A 149 -7.97 -9.05 -5.51
CA HIS A 149 -8.47 -8.91 -6.88
C HIS A 149 -7.48 -9.35 -7.97
N ASP A 150 -6.20 -9.24 -7.71
CA ASP A 150 -5.12 -9.55 -8.64
C ASP A 150 -4.41 -10.88 -8.36
N ILE A 151 -4.87 -11.68 -7.37
CA ILE A 151 -4.17 -12.91 -6.96
C ILE A 151 -4.01 -13.92 -8.10
N GLY A 152 -4.93 -13.96 -9.04
CA GLY A 152 -4.86 -14.84 -10.21
C GLY A 152 -3.73 -14.52 -11.18
N LYS A 153 -3.08 -13.35 -11.07
CA LYS A 153 -1.86 -13.06 -11.82
C LYS A 153 -0.69 -13.98 -11.45
N LEU A 154 -0.79 -14.72 -10.35
CA LEU A 154 0.19 -15.77 -10.01
C LEU A 154 0.30 -16.85 -11.08
N GLU A 155 -0.77 -17.10 -11.84
CA GLU A 155 -0.78 -18.08 -12.93
C GLU A 155 -0.19 -17.56 -14.24
N ILE A 156 -0.02 -16.23 -14.39
CA ILE A 156 0.58 -15.64 -15.58
C ILE A 156 2.09 -15.89 -15.58
N PRO A 157 2.70 -16.42 -16.64
CA PRO A 157 4.15 -16.60 -16.74
C PRO A 157 4.92 -15.29 -16.55
N ASP A 158 6.11 -15.34 -15.92
CA ASP A 158 6.88 -14.14 -15.57
C ASP A 158 7.32 -13.31 -16.79
N ASP A 159 7.64 -13.97 -17.89
CA ASP A 159 8.01 -13.35 -19.16
C ASP A 159 6.84 -12.61 -19.81
N VAL A 160 5.60 -13.10 -19.61
CA VAL A 160 4.38 -12.43 -20.06
C VAL A 160 4.00 -11.28 -19.11
N LEU A 161 4.02 -11.55 -17.80
CA LEU A 161 3.63 -10.57 -16.78
C LEU A 161 4.51 -9.32 -16.79
N ASN A 162 5.82 -9.49 -17.00
CA ASN A 162 6.81 -8.40 -16.99
C ASN A 162 7.25 -7.98 -18.39
N LYS A 163 6.52 -8.37 -19.43
CA LYS A 163 6.82 -8.07 -20.82
C LYS A 163 6.83 -6.57 -21.08
N LYS A 164 7.89 -6.09 -21.71
CA LYS A 164 8.04 -4.66 -22.07
C LYS A 164 7.49 -4.37 -23.47
N GLU A 165 7.46 -5.39 -24.31
CA GLU A 165 6.95 -5.34 -25.67
C GLU A 165 5.42 -5.37 -25.65
N LYS A 166 4.83 -5.11 -26.82
CA LYS A 166 3.38 -5.20 -27.00
C LYS A 166 2.90 -6.64 -26.75
N LEU A 167 1.89 -6.77 -25.90
CA LEU A 167 1.26 -8.06 -25.62
C LEU A 167 0.63 -8.65 -26.89
N THR A 168 0.84 -9.94 -27.11
CA THR A 168 0.13 -10.72 -28.11
C THR A 168 -1.33 -10.93 -27.68
N GLU A 169 -2.18 -11.43 -28.58
CA GLU A 169 -3.57 -11.75 -28.23
C GLU A 169 -3.63 -12.86 -27.16
N SER A 170 -2.76 -13.86 -27.26
CA SER A 170 -2.65 -14.91 -26.25
C SER A 170 -2.22 -14.35 -24.88
N ASP A 171 -1.25 -13.43 -24.84
CA ASP A 171 -0.82 -12.78 -23.60
C ASP A 171 -1.99 -12.01 -22.98
N ARG A 172 -2.74 -11.25 -23.79
CA ARG A 172 -3.92 -10.49 -23.33
C ARG A 172 -5.00 -11.39 -22.74
N GLN A 173 -5.22 -12.56 -23.33
CA GLN A 173 -6.21 -13.50 -22.82
C GLN A 173 -5.84 -14.00 -21.42
N MET A 174 -4.55 -14.19 -21.11
CA MET A 174 -4.09 -14.52 -19.75
C MET A 174 -4.44 -13.42 -18.75
N PHE A 175 -4.23 -12.15 -19.13
CA PHE A 175 -4.63 -11.01 -18.28
C PHE A 175 -6.16 -10.91 -18.13
N ILE A 176 -6.94 -11.20 -19.15
CA ILE A 176 -8.41 -11.17 -19.07
C ILE A 176 -8.92 -12.27 -18.14
N ASN A 177 -8.26 -13.42 -18.12
CA ASN A 177 -8.68 -14.58 -17.34
C ASN A 177 -8.21 -14.55 -15.87
N HIS A 178 -7.29 -13.64 -15.48
CA HIS A 178 -6.76 -13.64 -14.12
C HIS A 178 -7.82 -13.52 -13.00
N PRO A 179 -8.97 -12.81 -13.17
CA PRO A 179 -9.96 -12.77 -12.11
C PRO A 179 -10.56 -14.15 -11.83
N GLN A 180 -10.83 -14.93 -12.87
CA GLN A 180 -11.32 -16.30 -12.72
C GLN A 180 -10.26 -17.21 -12.11
N ALA A 181 -9.01 -17.13 -12.58
CA ALA A 181 -7.88 -17.84 -11.97
C ALA A 181 -7.74 -17.50 -10.48
N GLY A 182 -7.94 -16.23 -10.10
CA GLY A 182 -7.94 -15.81 -8.71
C GLY A 182 -9.05 -16.47 -7.88
N VAL A 183 -10.27 -16.56 -8.43
CA VAL A 183 -11.37 -17.28 -7.77
C VAL A 183 -11.02 -18.76 -7.57
N ASP A 184 -10.45 -19.41 -8.60
CA ASP A 184 -10.11 -20.83 -8.55
C ASP A 184 -8.99 -21.11 -7.52
N LEU A 185 -8.04 -20.16 -7.33
CA LEU A 185 -6.97 -20.26 -6.32
C LEU A 185 -7.45 -20.14 -4.86
N ILE A 186 -8.59 -19.49 -4.61
CA ILE A 186 -9.08 -19.22 -3.25
C ILE A 186 -10.37 -19.96 -2.90
N LYS A 187 -10.87 -20.82 -3.80
CA LYS A 187 -12.18 -21.47 -3.68
C LYS A 187 -12.15 -22.71 -2.80
N ASP A 188 -10.97 -23.32 -2.57
CA ASP A 188 -10.73 -24.49 -1.72
C ASP A 188 -10.21 -24.06 -0.34
#